data_c8059538fadfd61dfbbb6b918afe6d97
#
_entry.id   c8059538fadfd61dfbbb6b918afe6d97
#
_cell.length_a   1.000
_cell.length_b   1.000
_cell.length_c   1.000
_cell.angle_alpha   90.00
_cell.angle_beta   90.00
_cell.angle_gamma   90.00
#
_symmetry.space_group_name_H-M   'P 1'
#
loop_
_entity.id
_entity.type
_entity.pdbx_description
1 polymer ?
#
loop_
_entity_poly.entity_id
_entity_poly.type
_entity_poly.pdbx_seq_one_letter_code
_entity_poly.pdbx_strand_id
1 'polypeptide(L)'
;MCSSDLSAAAGELAGWADHPAGRLGLILLLDQLPRNLHRGTPAAFAQDDKARALCLKGLSFGADRGLSPLARVFFYLPLEHAESREQQARSVALFEALAAEQAQGPARETFEGFADFARRHQVIIQHFGRFPHRNAILGRESTPEEVAFLRQPGSGF
;
A
#
# COMPACT_ATOMS: atom_id res chain seq x y z
N MET A 1 12.45 -7.98 -16.55
CA MET A 1 11.92 -6.66 -16.21
C MET A 1 10.97 -6.23 -17.32
N CYS A 2 9.78 -5.82 -16.98
CA CYS A 2 8.84 -5.27 -17.96
C CYS A 2 9.26 -3.82 -18.27
N SER A 3 9.21 -3.40 -19.51
CA SER A 3 9.63 -2.04 -19.90
C SER A 3 8.78 -0.95 -19.22
N SER A 4 7.54 -1.28 -18.87
CA SER A 4 6.57 -0.34 -18.27
C SER A 4 6.87 0.05 -16.82
N ASP A 5 7.46 -0.84 -15.99
CA ASP A 5 7.84 -0.54 -14.61
C ASP A 5 9.04 0.40 -14.57
N LEU A 6 10.00 0.22 -15.47
CA LEU A 6 11.16 1.11 -15.62
C LEU A 6 10.73 2.49 -16.09
N SER A 7 9.85 2.58 -17.10
CA SER A 7 9.30 3.85 -17.61
C SER A 7 8.47 4.58 -16.55
N ALA A 8 7.69 3.86 -15.74
CA ALA A 8 6.95 4.45 -14.62
C ALA A 8 7.91 4.98 -13.55
N ALA A 9 8.95 4.22 -13.19
CA ALA A 9 9.97 4.62 -12.22
C ALA A 9 10.78 5.83 -12.71
N ALA A 10 11.06 5.93 -14.01
CA ALA A 10 11.73 7.08 -14.63
C ALA A 10 10.82 8.32 -14.78
N GLY A 11 9.50 8.17 -14.60
CA GLY A 11 8.53 9.26 -14.77
C GLY A 11 8.08 9.49 -16.22
N GLU A 12 8.46 8.62 -17.15
CA GLU A 12 8.10 8.72 -18.57
C GLU A 12 6.60 8.57 -18.82
N LEU A 13 5.88 7.94 -17.88
CA LEU A 13 4.43 7.74 -17.93
C LEU A 13 3.64 8.77 -17.08
N ALA A 14 4.25 9.91 -16.73
CA ALA A 14 3.63 10.89 -15.81
C ALA A 14 2.25 11.38 -16.28
N GLY A 15 2.02 11.50 -17.59
CA GLY A 15 0.73 11.88 -18.16
C GLY A 15 -0.43 10.90 -17.87
N TRP A 16 -0.13 9.67 -17.50
CA TRP A 16 -1.17 8.73 -17.06
C TRP A 16 -1.87 9.20 -15.78
N ALA A 17 -1.18 9.98 -14.96
CA ALA A 17 -1.73 10.52 -13.71
C ALA A 17 -2.86 11.55 -13.91
N ASP A 18 -3.10 12.00 -15.13
CA ASP A 18 -4.15 13.00 -15.44
C ASP A 18 -5.56 12.38 -15.40
N HIS A 19 -5.66 11.04 -15.48
CA HIS A 19 -6.91 10.30 -15.41
C HIS A 19 -6.92 9.30 -14.26
N PRO A 20 -8.07 9.04 -13.59
CA PRO A 20 -8.17 8.11 -12.46
C PRO A 20 -7.61 6.72 -12.75
N ALA A 21 -7.99 6.12 -13.88
CA ALA A 21 -7.53 4.78 -14.28
C ALA A 21 -6.02 4.75 -14.60
N GLY A 22 -5.51 5.78 -15.26
CA GLY A 22 -4.07 5.88 -15.56
C GLY A 22 -3.25 6.08 -14.29
N ARG A 23 -3.72 6.91 -13.35
CA ARG A 23 -3.11 7.07 -12.02
C ARG A 23 -3.07 5.75 -11.25
N LEU A 24 -4.18 4.99 -11.24
CA LEU A 24 -4.20 3.65 -10.66
C LEU A 24 -3.17 2.73 -11.35
N GLY A 25 -3.09 2.76 -12.67
CA GLY A 25 -2.07 2.01 -13.42
C GLY A 25 -0.65 2.32 -12.95
N LEU A 26 -0.32 3.60 -12.77
CA LEU A 26 0.98 4.01 -12.21
C LEU A 26 1.19 3.51 -10.78
N ILE A 27 0.18 3.59 -9.92
CA ILE A 27 0.25 3.06 -8.56
C ILE A 27 0.54 1.56 -8.59
N LEU A 28 -0.14 0.78 -9.42
CA LEU A 28 0.11 -0.66 -9.55
C LEU A 28 1.53 -0.97 -10.03
N LEU A 29 2.03 -0.20 -11.02
CA LEU A 29 3.39 -0.36 -11.54
C LEU A 29 4.47 -0.01 -10.52
N LEU A 30 4.21 0.92 -9.61
CA LEU A 30 5.20 1.40 -8.63
C LEU A 30 5.09 0.74 -7.26
N ASP A 31 3.90 0.23 -6.89
CA ASP A 31 3.66 -0.41 -5.60
C ASP A 31 3.60 -1.93 -5.70
N GLN A 32 2.72 -2.47 -6.55
CA GLN A 32 2.45 -3.92 -6.60
C GLN A 32 3.45 -4.69 -7.45
N LEU A 33 3.79 -4.18 -8.61
CA LEU A 33 4.68 -4.88 -9.54
C LEU A 33 6.08 -5.09 -8.97
N PRO A 34 6.74 -4.08 -8.33
CA PRO A 34 8.05 -4.28 -7.71
C PRO A 34 8.03 -5.33 -6.59
N ARG A 35 6.96 -5.38 -5.78
CA ARG A 35 6.80 -6.40 -4.73
C ARG A 35 6.77 -7.82 -5.28
N ASN A 36 6.18 -8.00 -6.45
CA ASN A 36 6.11 -9.31 -7.11
C ASN A 36 7.41 -9.69 -7.83
N LEU A 37 8.03 -8.74 -8.56
CA LEU A 37 9.22 -9.00 -9.36
C LEU A 37 10.51 -9.05 -8.54
N HIS A 38 10.59 -8.27 -7.46
CA HIS A 38 11.80 -8.08 -6.67
C HIS A 38 11.64 -8.57 -5.22
N ARG A 39 10.78 -9.57 -5.02
CA ARG A 39 10.50 -10.13 -3.68
C ARG A 39 11.80 -10.49 -2.95
N GLY A 40 11.92 -10.08 -1.69
CA GLY A 40 13.10 -10.35 -0.87
C GLY A 40 14.31 -9.45 -1.14
N THR A 41 14.16 -8.41 -1.96
CA THR A 41 15.22 -7.42 -2.22
C THR A 41 14.74 -6.00 -1.92
N PRO A 42 15.66 -5.04 -1.68
CA PRO A 42 15.28 -3.63 -1.47
C PRO A 42 14.53 -3.00 -2.63
N ALA A 43 14.73 -3.50 -3.85
CA ALA A 43 14.04 -3.02 -5.04
C ALA A 43 12.51 -3.18 -4.96
N ALA A 44 12.02 -4.14 -4.14
CA ALA A 44 10.59 -4.33 -3.89
C ALA A 44 9.90 -3.09 -3.31
N PHE A 45 10.64 -2.23 -2.61
CA PHE A 45 10.13 -1.05 -1.89
C PHE A 45 10.66 0.28 -2.45
N ALA A 46 11.53 0.22 -3.46
CA ALA A 46 12.27 1.39 -3.95
C ALA A 46 11.36 2.51 -4.53
N GLN A 47 10.13 2.18 -4.93
CA GLN A 47 9.19 3.14 -5.53
C GLN A 47 8.01 3.49 -4.61
N ASP A 48 7.99 3.02 -3.36
CA ASP A 48 6.89 3.23 -2.42
C ASP A 48 6.54 4.71 -2.24
N ASP A 49 7.55 5.59 -2.15
CA ASP A 49 7.35 7.03 -2.00
C ASP A 49 6.64 7.66 -3.20
N LYS A 50 6.98 7.22 -4.41
CA LYS A 50 6.32 7.70 -5.64
C LYS A 50 4.88 7.22 -5.73
N ALA A 51 4.63 5.94 -5.42
CA ALA A 51 3.29 5.36 -5.39
C ALA A 51 2.42 6.09 -4.36
N ARG A 52 2.95 6.35 -3.16
CA ARG A 52 2.28 7.09 -2.10
C ARG A 52 1.95 8.52 -2.53
N ALA A 53 2.89 9.22 -3.15
CA ALA A 53 2.67 10.59 -3.64
C ALA A 53 1.55 10.64 -4.69
N LEU A 54 1.49 9.67 -5.62
CA LEU A 54 0.41 9.55 -6.61
C LEU A 54 -0.96 9.31 -5.96
N CYS A 55 -1.01 8.44 -4.95
CA CYS A 55 -2.21 8.17 -4.16
C CYS A 55 -2.68 9.44 -3.45
N LEU A 56 -1.81 10.07 -2.64
CA LEU A 56 -2.13 11.27 -1.87
C LEU A 56 -2.60 12.43 -2.75
N LYS A 57 -1.89 12.67 -3.86
CA LYS A 57 -2.28 13.70 -4.81
C LYS A 57 -3.64 13.38 -5.43
N GLY A 58 -3.89 12.13 -5.83
CA GLY A 58 -5.18 11.73 -6.37
C GLY A 58 -6.33 11.91 -5.38
N LEU A 59 -6.12 11.54 -4.12
CA LEU A 59 -7.10 11.73 -3.04
C LEU A 59 -7.44 13.20 -2.80
N SER A 60 -6.48 14.11 -2.97
CA SER A 60 -6.70 15.56 -2.72
C SER A 60 -7.73 16.20 -3.67
N PHE A 61 -7.97 15.61 -4.84
CA PHE A 61 -9.00 16.06 -5.80
C PHE A 61 -10.03 14.97 -6.14
N GLY A 62 -10.09 13.88 -5.38
CA GLY A 62 -11.13 12.86 -5.48
C GLY A 62 -11.02 11.95 -6.69
N ALA A 63 -9.80 11.70 -7.20
CA ALA A 63 -9.58 10.81 -8.35
C ALA A 63 -10.05 9.36 -8.10
N ASP A 64 -10.05 8.92 -6.84
CA ASP A 64 -10.52 7.61 -6.43
C ASP A 64 -12.03 7.42 -6.62
N ARG A 65 -12.83 8.49 -6.54
CA ARG A 65 -14.29 8.43 -6.63
C ARG A 65 -14.80 7.97 -7.99
N GLY A 66 -14.01 8.13 -9.04
CA GLY A 66 -14.30 7.64 -10.39
C GLY A 66 -13.96 6.17 -10.62
N LEU A 67 -13.40 5.49 -9.61
CA LEU A 67 -12.97 4.10 -9.69
C LEU A 67 -14.01 3.16 -9.06
N SER A 68 -14.03 1.90 -9.53
CA SER A 68 -14.83 0.86 -8.88
C SER A 68 -14.32 0.59 -7.45
N PRO A 69 -15.16 0.06 -6.54
CA PRO A 69 -14.73 -0.24 -5.17
C PRO A 69 -13.47 -1.09 -5.10
N LEU A 70 -13.34 -2.14 -5.92
CA LEU A 70 -12.15 -2.97 -5.96
C LEU A 70 -10.91 -2.22 -6.46
N ALA A 71 -11.06 -1.35 -7.45
CA ALA A 71 -9.97 -0.51 -7.95
C ALA A 71 -9.48 0.48 -6.87
N ARG A 72 -10.39 1.00 -6.03
CA ARG A 72 -10.06 1.86 -4.89
C ARG A 72 -9.24 1.12 -3.82
N VAL A 73 -9.45 -0.17 -3.61
CA VAL A 73 -8.59 -0.99 -2.74
C VAL A 73 -7.13 -0.82 -3.16
N PHE A 74 -6.82 -1.11 -4.42
CA PHE A 74 -5.44 -0.97 -4.93
C PHE A 74 -4.93 0.47 -4.93
N PHE A 75 -5.81 1.44 -5.10
CA PHE A 75 -5.45 2.85 -5.03
C PHE A 75 -4.98 3.27 -3.64
N TYR A 76 -5.49 2.66 -2.57
CA TYR A 76 -5.17 2.98 -1.17
C TYR A 76 -3.98 2.21 -0.60
N LEU A 77 -3.56 1.07 -1.22
CA LEU A 77 -2.45 0.25 -0.75
C LEU A 77 -1.14 1.01 -0.47
N PRO A 78 -0.74 2.05 -1.25
CA PRO A 78 0.47 2.80 -0.92
C PRO A 78 0.45 3.48 0.46
N LEU A 79 -0.73 3.76 1.01
CA LEU A 79 -0.87 4.29 2.38
C LEU A 79 -0.71 3.18 3.42
N GLU A 80 -1.26 2.00 3.14
CA GLU A 80 -1.13 0.80 3.98
C GLU A 80 0.31 0.31 4.06
N HIS A 81 1.06 0.46 2.97
CA HIS A 81 2.47 0.08 2.89
C HIS A 81 3.44 1.11 3.50
N ALA A 82 2.94 2.29 3.89
CA ALA A 82 3.78 3.37 4.40
C ALA A 82 4.23 3.13 5.85
N GLU A 83 5.51 3.32 6.14
CA GLU A 83 6.04 3.35 7.50
C GLU A 83 5.78 4.73 8.14
N SER A 84 4.49 5.10 8.24
CA SER A 84 4.01 6.40 8.77
C SER A 84 2.71 6.21 9.52
N ARG A 85 2.68 6.60 10.79
CA ARG A 85 1.47 6.51 11.63
C ARG A 85 0.29 7.29 11.05
N GLU A 86 0.56 8.45 10.47
CA GLU A 86 -0.47 9.28 9.81
C GLU A 86 -1.08 8.57 8.61
N GLN A 87 -0.23 8.02 7.72
CA GLN A 87 -0.71 7.36 6.51
C GLN A 87 -1.43 6.04 6.84
N GLN A 88 -1.01 5.33 7.87
CA GLN A 88 -1.70 4.16 8.38
C GLN A 88 -3.10 4.49 8.89
N ALA A 89 -3.24 5.55 9.70
CA ALA A 89 -4.55 5.99 10.17
C ALA A 89 -5.48 6.39 9.01
N ARG A 90 -4.94 7.06 8.00
CA ARG A 90 -5.67 7.43 6.79
C ARG A 90 -6.08 6.21 5.97
N SER A 91 -5.20 5.23 5.84
CA SER A 91 -5.48 3.96 5.17
C SER A 91 -6.67 3.26 5.82
N VAL A 92 -6.62 3.03 7.14
CA VAL A 92 -7.72 2.40 7.89
C VAL A 92 -9.05 3.12 7.66
N ALA A 93 -9.07 4.45 7.79
CA ALA A 93 -10.29 5.24 7.58
C ALA A 93 -10.87 5.09 6.16
N LEU A 94 -10.01 5.03 5.14
CA LEU A 94 -10.44 4.85 3.74
C LEU A 94 -10.99 3.44 3.49
N PHE A 95 -10.37 2.40 4.04
CA PHE A 95 -10.84 1.02 3.90
C PHE A 95 -12.14 0.79 4.67
N GLU A 96 -12.30 1.36 5.87
CA GLU A 96 -13.54 1.30 6.64
C GLU A 96 -14.70 2.01 5.91
N ALA A 97 -14.45 3.21 5.38
CA ALA A 97 -15.43 3.93 4.58
C ALA A 97 -15.83 3.13 3.33
N LEU A 98 -14.85 2.53 2.65
CA LEU A 98 -15.09 1.72 1.45
C LEU A 98 -15.92 0.47 1.78
N ALA A 99 -15.68 -0.18 2.92
CA ALA A 99 -16.49 -1.30 3.39
C ALA A 99 -17.93 -0.84 3.73
N ALA A 100 -18.08 0.31 4.38
CA ALA A 100 -19.38 0.87 4.73
C ALA A 100 -20.25 1.24 3.50
N GLU A 101 -19.64 1.59 2.38
CA GLU A 101 -20.31 1.85 1.10
C GLU A 101 -20.92 0.58 0.47
N GLN A 102 -20.49 -0.62 0.86
CA GLN A 102 -20.96 -1.86 0.28
C GLN A 102 -22.31 -2.29 0.89
N ALA A 103 -23.18 -2.88 0.05
CA ALA A 103 -24.39 -3.52 0.53
C ALA A 103 -24.09 -4.67 1.51
N GLN A 104 -24.97 -4.90 2.47
CA GLN A 104 -24.85 -6.02 3.41
C GLN A 104 -24.73 -7.36 2.68
N GLY A 105 -23.87 -8.24 3.19
CA GLY A 105 -23.64 -9.56 2.64
C GLY A 105 -22.18 -9.79 2.18
N PRO A 106 -21.92 -10.79 1.31
CA PRO A 106 -20.55 -11.24 0.99
C PRO A 106 -19.63 -10.14 0.44
N ALA A 107 -20.20 -9.17 -0.28
CA ALA A 107 -19.42 -8.04 -0.78
C ALA A 107 -18.87 -7.21 0.40
N ARG A 108 -19.72 -6.84 1.34
CA ARG A 108 -19.31 -6.09 2.53
C ARG A 108 -18.29 -6.85 3.36
N GLU A 109 -18.49 -8.13 3.60
CA GLU A 109 -17.56 -8.99 4.34
C GLU A 109 -16.17 -8.98 3.70
N THR A 110 -16.11 -9.02 2.36
CA THR A 110 -14.84 -8.94 1.62
C THR A 110 -14.12 -7.61 1.89
N PHE A 111 -14.83 -6.48 1.84
CA PHE A 111 -14.24 -5.17 2.07
C PHE A 111 -13.90 -4.91 3.54
N GLU A 112 -14.66 -5.47 4.48
CA GLU A 112 -14.32 -5.52 5.90
C GLU A 112 -13.01 -6.30 6.13
N GLY A 113 -12.76 -7.37 5.36
CA GLY A 113 -11.49 -8.08 5.33
C GLY A 113 -10.31 -7.20 4.93
N PHE A 114 -10.47 -6.34 3.92
CA PHE A 114 -9.42 -5.35 3.57
C PHE A 114 -9.20 -4.32 4.68
N ALA A 115 -10.26 -3.86 5.33
CA ALA A 115 -10.14 -2.95 6.48
C ALA A 115 -9.40 -3.60 7.66
N ASP A 116 -9.64 -4.90 7.92
CA ASP A 116 -8.91 -5.65 8.94
C ASP A 116 -7.43 -5.79 8.62
N PHE A 117 -7.08 -5.99 7.35
CA PHE A 117 -5.69 -5.99 6.89
C PHE A 117 -5.01 -4.64 7.16
N ALA A 118 -5.68 -3.53 6.82
CA ALA A 118 -5.17 -2.20 7.09
C ALA A 118 -4.95 -1.95 8.59
N ARG A 119 -5.87 -2.41 9.46
CA ARG A 119 -5.71 -2.32 10.92
C ARG A 119 -4.50 -3.11 11.43
N ARG A 120 -4.23 -4.30 10.87
CA ARG A 120 -3.04 -5.09 11.23
C ARG A 120 -1.76 -4.36 10.88
N HIS A 121 -1.67 -3.74 9.70
CA HIS A 121 -0.53 -2.90 9.31
C HIS A 121 -0.37 -1.72 10.28
N GLN A 122 -1.48 -1.03 10.59
CA GLN A 122 -1.48 0.09 11.51
C GLN A 122 -0.95 -0.29 12.91
N VAL A 123 -1.37 -1.42 13.46
CA VAL A 123 -0.91 -1.90 14.78
C VAL A 123 0.61 -2.05 14.80
N ILE A 124 1.20 -2.62 13.75
CA ILE A 124 2.65 -2.79 13.66
C ILE A 124 3.36 -1.44 13.59
N ILE A 125 2.86 -0.51 12.78
CA ILE A 125 3.48 0.81 12.64
C ILE A 125 3.26 1.67 13.91
N GLN A 126 2.15 1.52 14.61
CA GLN A 126 1.95 2.18 15.89
C GLN A 126 2.95 1.70 16.94
N HIS A 127 3.22 0.39 16.96
CA HIS A 127 4.11 -0.23 17.92
C HIS A 127 5.59 0.03 17.60
N PHE A 128 6.04 -0.32 16.40
CA PHE A 128 7.45 -0.28 16.01
C PHE A 128 7.86 0.96 15.23
N GLY A 129 6.93 1.72 14.67
CA GLY A 129 7.21 2.86 13.78
C GLY A 129 7.68 2.45 12.38
N ARG A 130 7.89 1.16 12.16
CA ARG A 130 8.35 0.55 10.90
C ARG A 130 7.84 -0.89 10.79
N PHE A 131 8.01 -1.49 9.62
CA PHE A 131 7.70 -2.91 9.41
C PHE A 131 8.93 -3.78 9.71
N PRO A 132 8.99 -4.52 10.83
CA PRO A 132 10.15 -5.33 11.20
C PRO A 132 10.55 -6.37 10.14
N HIS A 133 9.58 -6.95 9.41
CA HIS A 133 9.85 -7.94 8.35
C HIS A 133 10.68 -7.37 7.17
N ARG A 134 10.74 -6.04 7.02
CA ARG A 134 11.59 -5.38 6.01
C ARG A 134 13.03 -5.16 6.48
N ASN A 135 13.31 -5.32 7.78
CA ASN A 135 14.62 -4.95 8.34
C ASN A 135 15.77 -5.68 7.66
N ALA A 136 15.71 -7.01 7.59
CA ALA A 136 16.77 -7.80 6.95
C ALA A 136 16.95 -7.43 5.46
N ILE A 137 15.83 -7.21 4.74
CA ILE A 137 15.83 -6.86 3.32
C ILE A 137 16.46 -5.49 3.09
N LEU A 138 16.21 -4.53 3.99
CA LEU A 138 16.71 -3.15 3.89
C LEU A 138 18.03 -2.91 4.63
N GLY A 139 18.67 -3.97 5.15
CA GLY A 139 19.92 -3.85 5.89
C GLY A 139 19.78 -3.11 7.23
N ARG A 140 18.58 -3.13 7.84
CA ARG A 140 18.30 -2.50 9.14
C ARG A 140 18.46 -3.53 10.26
N GLU A 141 19.10 -3.15 11.34
CA GLU A 141 19.16 -3.99 12.56
C GLU A 141 17.79 -4.05 13.24
N SER A 142 17.41 -5.27 13.66
CA SER A 142 16.19 -5.47 14.44
C SER A 142 16.47 -5.35 15.94
N THR A 143 15.57 -4.68 16.66
CA THR A 143 15.59 -4.67 18.12
C THR A 143 15.23 -6.05 18.68
N PRO A 144 15.57 -6.37 19.96
CA PRO A 144 15.16 -7.63 20.59
C PRO A 144 13.63 -7.85 20.55
N GLU A 145 12.85 -6.79 20.67
CA GLU A 145 11.39 -6.83 20.59
C GLU A 145 10.89 -7.16 19.18
N GLU A 146 11.48 -6.54 18.14
CA GLU A 146 11.19 -6.88 16.75
C GLU A 146 11.57 -8.32 16.41
N VAL A 147 12.69 -8.83 16.93
CA VAL A 147 13.09 -10.22 16.77
C VAL A 147 12.07 -11.16 17.41
N ALA A 148 11.56 -10.83 18.60
CA ALA A 148 10.51 -11.61 19.25
C ALA A 148 9.20 -11.59 18.46
N PHE A 149 8.81 -10.43 17.92
CA PHE A 149 7.65 -10.27 17.05
C PHE A 149 7.78 -11.10 15.76
N LEU A 150 8.93 -11.08 15.09
CA LEU A 150 9.17 -11.79 13.84
C LEU A 150 9.08 -13.33 13.94
N ARG A 151 9.14 -13.88 15.17
CA ARG A 151 8.94 -15.31 15.43
C ARG A 151 7.47 -15.71 15.52
N GLN A 152 6.56 -14.74 15.55
CA GLN A 152 5.12 -15.00 15.69
C GLN A 152 4.51 -15.27 14.30
N PRO A 153 3.49 -16.16 14.22
CA PRO A 153 2.71 -16.30 12.99
C PRO A 153 2.07 -14.99 12.57
N GLY A 154 2.12 -14.68 11.28
CA GLY A 154 1.51 -13.44 10.75
C GLY A 154 2.33 -12.16 10.99
N SER A 155 3.60 -12.28 11.37
CA SER A 155 4.51 -11.14 11.54
C SER A 155 4.99 -10.48 10.24
N GLY A 156 4.72 -11.10 9.09
CA GLY A 156 5.00 -10.58 7.74
C GLY A 156 3.76 -10.57 6.86
N PHE A 157 3.77 -9.74 5.82
CA PHE A 157 2.71 -9.57 4.81
C PHE A 157 3.22 -9.92 3.42
#